data_22fb2fe946f6b8a2972fae72b1e8d274
#
_entry.id   22fb2fe946f6b8a2972fae72b1e8d274
#
_cell.length_a   1.000
_cell.length_b   1.000
_cell.length_c   1.000
_cell.angle_alpha   90.00
_cell.angle_beta   90.00
_cell.angle_gamma   90.00
#
_symmetry.space_group_name_H-M   'P 1'
#
loop_
_entity.id
_entity.type
_entity.pdbx_description
1 polymer ?
#
loop_
_entity_poly.entity_id
_entity_poly.type
_entity_poly.pdbx_seq_one_letter_code
_entity_poly.pdbx_strand_id
1 'polypeptide(L)'
;GTTNLDVVDIDGAVDMASTLGVTGVVTANAGVVVDTMTLDAATLTATGDFTVDAAGDIVLDAAGDDILLKSAGTHEGNINLASSNLTIKSIVSDKDIIFQGNDGGSAITALTLDMSAAGAATFNNDVTAFSDERLKSNITTIPDALSKVSEMRGVHYVRNETGKDSTGVIAQELQKIAPELVLTAEDEMGTLSVNYGNITGYLIEAIKELSARVKELESK
;
A
#
# COMPACT_ATOMS: atom_id res chain seq x y z
N GLY A 1 -62.99 7.91 -4.25
CA GLY A 1 -63.14 7.05 -3.08
C GLY A 1 -61.90 6.18 -2.96
N THR A 2 -61.41 5.90 -1.74
CA THR A 2 -60.39 4.89 -1.47
C THR A 2 -61.06 3.52 -1.37
N THR A 3 -60.55 2.53 -2.12
CA THR A 3 -60.99 1.13 -2.01
C THR A 3 -59.99 0.40 -1.12
N ASN A 4 -60.47 -0.15 0.00
CA ASN A 4 -59.68 -1.07 0.83
C ASN A 4 -59.91 -2.50 0.34
N LEU A 5 -58.90 -3.17 -0.13
CA LEU A 5 -58.91 -4.58 -0.52
C LEU A 5 -58.00 -5.34 0.42
N ASP A 6 -58.52 -6.40 1.06
CA ASP A 6 -57.73 -7.23 1.98
C ASP A 6 -56.72 -8.13 1.21
N VAL A 7 -57.08 -8.56 0.00
CA VAL A 7 -56.23 -9.32 -0.92
C VAL A 7 -56.55 -8.85 -2.34
N VAL A 8 -55.50 -8.61 -3.11
CA VAL A 8 -55.57 -8.34 -4.55
C VAL A 8 -54.72 -9.38 -5.25
N ASP A 9 -55.36 -10.23 -6.06
CA ASP A 9 -54.67 -11.19 -6.92
C ASP A 9 -54.84 -10.73 -8.38
N ILE A 10 -53.67 -10.50 -9.05
CA ILE A 10 -53.63 -9.99 -10.41
C ILE A 10 -52.74 -10.91 -11.25
N ASP A 11 -53.34 -11.68 -12.16
CA ASP A 11 -52.64 -12.60 -13.05
C ASP A 11 -51.94 -11.92 -14.24
N GLY A 12 -52.04 -10.62 -14.35
CA GLY A 12 -51.50 -9.83 -15.45
C GLY A 12 -50.57 -8.73 -15.01
N ALA A 13 -50.10 -7.91 -15.99
CA ALA A 13 -49.29 -6.74 -15.71
C ALA A 13 -50.11 -5.68 -14.97
N VAL A 14 -49.46 -5.00 -14.00
CA VAL A 14 -50.01 -3.81 -13.34
C VAL A 14 -49.23 -2.61 -13.81
N ASP A 15 -49.91 -1.70 -14.52
CA ASP A 15 -49.36 -0.39 -14.91
C ASP A 15 -49.83 0.67 -13.90
N MET A 16 -48.88 1.33 -13.24
CA MET A 16 -49.15 2.38 -12.29
C MET A 16 -48.60 3.72 -12.79
N ALA A 17 -49.48 4.63 -13.17
CA ALA A 17 -49.09 5.94 -13.65
C ALA A 17 -48.47 6.88 -12.57
N SER A 18 -48.36 6.39 -11.32
CA SER A 18 -47.79 7.13 -10.19
C SER A 18 -46.99 6.19 -9.28
N THR A 19 -46.91 6.47 -8.00
CA THR A 19 -46.10 5.73 -7.01
C THR A 19 -46.83 4.53 -6.44
N LEU A 20 -46.12 3.44 -6.19
CA LEU A 20 -46.52 2.32 -5.33
C LEU A 20 -45.97 2.53 -3.91
N GLY A 21 -46.84 2.79 -2.94
CA GLY A 21 -46.47 2.84 -1.53
C GLY A 21 -46.70 1.46 -0.88
N VAL A 22 -45.65 0.83 -0.43
CA VAL A 22 -45.73 -0.42 0.33
C VAL A 22 -45.17 -0.21 1.72
N THR A 23 -45.99 -0.39 2.75
CA THR A 23 -45.57 -0.28 4.17
C THR A 23 -44.99 -1.58 4.71
N GLY A 24 -45.08 -2.66 3.98
CA GLY A 24 -44.59 -3.99 4.32
C GLY A 24 -43.41 -4.42 3.43
N VAL A 25 -43.18 -5.73 3.38
CA VAL A 25 -42.13 -6.33 2.54
C VAL A 25 -42.61 -6.46 1.10
N VAL A 26 -41.81 -6.11 0.13
CA VAL A 26 -41.99 -6.45 -1.28
C VAL A 26 -41.24 -7.74 -1.57
N THR A 27 -41.95 -8.83 -1.95
CA THR A 27 -41.35 -10.09 -2.38
C THR A 27 -41.40 -10.16 -3.90
N ALA A 28 -40.25 -10.14 -4.57
CA ALA A 28 -40.11 -10.29 -6.02
C ALA A 28 -39.33 -11.57 -6.32
N ASN A 29 -40.04 -12.65 -6.68
CA ASN A 29 -39.43 -13.97 -6.88
C ASN A 29 -38.50 -14.04 -8.12
N ALA A 30 -38.77 -13.23 -9.13
CA ALA A 30 -38.00 -13.17 -10.38
C ALA A 30 -37.03 -11.97 -10.46
N GLY A 31 -36.91 -11.18 -9.40
CA GLY A 31 -36.07 -9.98 -9.34
C GLY A 31 -36.83 -8.69 -9.62
N VAL A 32 -36.14 -7.57 -9.48
CA VAL A 32 -36.65 -6.20 -9.70
C VAL A 32 -35.78 -5.53 -10.75
N VAL A 33 -36.39 -5.08 -11.84
CA VAL A 33 -35.71 -4.29 -12.88
C VAL A 33 -36.07 -2.82 -12.68
N VAL A 34 -35.06 -1.97 -12.50
CA VAL A 34 -35.24 -0.52 -12.31
C VAL A 34 -34.23 0.25 -13.16
N ASP A 35 -34.67 1.33 -13.78
CA ASP A 35 -33.78 2.17 -14.58
C ASP A 35 -32.82 2.98 -13.68
N THR A 36 -33.35 3.50 -12.57
CA THR A 36 -32.55 4.20 -11.53
C THR A 36 -33.02 3.70 -10.17
N MET A 37 -32.11 3.13 -9.40
CA MET A 37 -32.41 2.58 -8.07
C MET A 37 -31.84 3.48 -6.98
N THR A 38 -32.70 3.96 -6.08
CA THR A 38 -32.31 4.59 -4.82
C THR A 38 -32.75 3.69 -3.67
N LEU A 39 -31.81 3.22 -2.86
CA LEU A 39 -32.06 2.49 -1.63
C LEU A 39 -31.80 3.42 -0.45
N ASP A 40 -32.87 3.95 0.14
CA ASP A 40 -32.80 4.82 1.33
C ASP A 40 -32.90 3.96 2.59
N ALA A 41 -31.96 3.03 2.74
CA ALA A 41 -31.86 2.15 3.89
C ALA A 41 -30.42 2.02 4.36
N ALA A 42 -30.23 1.85 5.66
CA ALA A 42 -28.89 1.78 6.25
C ALA A 42 -28.13 0.47 5.90
N THR A 43 -28.83 -0.58 5.44
CA THR A 43 -28.21 -1.87 5.19
C THR A 43 -28.85 -2.59 4.01
N LEU A 44 -28.02 -3.07 3.08
CA LEU A 44 -28.39 -4.04 2.06
C LEU A 44 -27.82 -5.41 2.49
N THR A 45 -28.72 -6.38 2.75
CA THR A 45 -28.33 -7.72 3.23
C THR A 45 -28.62 -8.76 2.17
N ALA A 46 -27.63 -9.60 1.84
CA ALA A 46 -27.79 -10.79 1.02
C ALA A 46 -27.51 -12.05 1.87
N THR A 47 -28.26 -13.13 1.66
CA THR A 47 -28.05 -14.42 2.34
C THR A 47 -27.03 -15.30 1.61
N GLY A 48 -26.65 -14.94 0.40
CA GLY A 48 -25.60 -15.54 -0.41
C GLY A 48 -24.61 -14.45 -0.87
N ASP A 49 -23.91 -14.73 -1.97
CA ASP A 49 -22.99 -13.76 -2.55
C ASP A 49 -23.75 -12.52 -3.02
N PHE A 50 -23.17 -11.35 -2.78
CA PHE A 50 -23.64 -10.07 -3.29
C PHE A 50 -22.69 -9.59 -4.38
N THR A 51 -23.15 -9.62 -5.63
CA THR A 51 -22.37 -9.19 -6.79
C THR A 51 -22.81 -7.80 -7.25
N VAL A 52 -21.85 -6.89 -7.42
CA VAL A 52 -22.04 -5.62 -8.12
C VAL A 52 -21.36 -5.73 -9.47
N ASP A 53 -22.15 -5.81 -10.55
CA ASP A 53 -21.67 -5.88 -11.93
C ASP A 53 -22.08 -4.57 -12.65
N ALA A 54 -21.11 -3.72 -12.92
CA ALA A 54 -21.34 -2.40 -13.55
C ALA A 54 -20.56 -2.33 -14.86
N ALA A 55 -21.23 -1.91 -15.94
CA ALA A 55 -20.58 -1.66 -17.22
C ALA A 55 -19.67 -0.40 -17.21
N GLY A 56 -19.82 0.45 -16.21
CA GLY A 56 -18.97 1.62 -15.96
C GLY A 56 -18.24 1.52 -14.63
N ASP A 57 -17.92 2.63 -14.02
CA ASP A 57 -17.21 2.69 -12.74
C ASP A 57 -18.12 2.29 -11.56
N ILE A 58 -17.54 1.72 -10.52
CA ILE A 58 -18.15 1.57 -9.20
C ILE A 58 -17.56 2.64 -8.30
N VAL A 59 -18.39 3.60 -7.88
CA VAL A 59 -18.00 4.66 -6.96
C VAL A 59 -18.44 4.27 -5.55
N LEU A 60 -17.48 4.18 -4.63
CA LEU A 60 -17.71 3.99 -3.21
C LEU A 60 -17.36 5.29 -2.49
N ASP A 61 -18.38 6.08 -2.15
CA ASP A 61 -18.22 7.37 -1.48
C ASP A 61 -18.69 7.25 -0.02
N ALA A 62 -17.73 7.31 0.89
CA ALA A 62 -17.97 7.22 2.33
C ALA A 62 -17.60 8.55 2.98
N ALA A 63 -18.60 9.37 3.36
CA ALA A 63 -18.38 10.66 4.01
C ALA A 63 -17.59 10.59 5.33
N GLY A 64 -17.44 9.40 5.92
CA GLY A 64 -16.59 9.12 7.08
C GLY A 64 -15.17 8.68 6.72
N ASP A 65 -14.76 8.85 5.47
CA ASP A 65 -13.44 8.52 4.91
C ASP A 65 -13.07 7.02 4.87
N ASP A 66 -13.83 6.12 5.52
CA ASP A 66 -13.49 4.71 5.65
C ASP A 66 -14.42 3.77 4.88
N ILE A 67 -13.86 2.86 4.10
CA ILE A 67 -14.50 1.64 3.62
C ILE A 67 -14.02 0.49 4.52
N LEU A 68 -14.93 -0.02 5.38
CA LEU A 68 -14.59 -1.02 6.39
C LEU A 68 -14.62 -2.44 5.82
N LEU A 69 -13.54 -3.19 6.01
CA LEU A 69 -13.41 -4.59 5.65
C LEU A 69 -13.66 -5.45 6.90
N LYS A 70 -14.71 -6.29 6.85
CA LYS A 70 -15.14 -7.12 7.98
C LYS A 70 -15.21 -8.60 7.59
N SER A 71 -14.86 -9.46 8.53
CA SER A 71 -15.06 -10.90 8.45
C SER A 71 -15.89 -11.37 9.65
N ALA A 72 -17.00 -12.08 9.41
CA ALA A 72 -17.95 -12.54 10.44
C ALA A 72 -18.35 -11.43 11.45
N GLY A 73 -18.52 -10.19 10.95
CA GLY A 73 -18.89 -9.03 11.77
C GLY A 73 -17.71 -8.33 12.44
N THR A 74 -16.54 -8.95 12.52
CA THR A 74 -15.32 -8.34 13.08
C THR A 74 -14.66 -7.41 12.08
N HIS A 75 -14.32 -6.19 12.49
CA HIS A 75 -13.58 -5.23 11.68
C HIS A 75 -12.10 -5.60 11.68
N GLU A 76 -11.55 -5.92 10.51
CA GLU A 76 -10.17 -6.42 10.38
C GLU A 76 -9.25 -5.46 9.60
N GLY A 77 -9.82 -4.60 8.75
CA GLY A 77 -9.07 -3.63 7.99
C GLY A 77 -9.95 -2.57 7.36
N ASN A 78 -9.34 -1.55 6.80
CA ASN A 78 -10.05 -0.53 6.04
C ASN A 78 -9.23 0.02 4.87
N ILE A 79 -9.95 0.63 3.92
CA ILE A 79 -9.42 1.56 2.93
C ILE A 79 -9.89 2.94 3.40
N ASN A 80 -8.95 3.84 3.69
CA ASN A 80 -9.22 5.17 4.22
C ASN A 80 -8.72 6.24 3.25
N LEU A 81 -9.50 7.31 3.06
CA LEU A 81 -9.22 8.39 2.12
C LEU A 81 -9.01 9.75 2.83
N ALA A 82 -8.72 9.75 4.10
CA ALA A 82 -8.51 10.97 4.89
C ALA A 82 -7.35 11.81 4.36
N SER A 83 -7.53 13.13 4.35
CA SER A 83 -6.52 14.10 3.93
C SER A 83 -5.96 13.87 2.52
N SER A 84 -6.80 13.36 1.61
CA SER A 84 -6.43 13.04 0.21
C SER A 84 -5.37 11.95 0.05
N ASN A 85 -5.05 11.22 1.10
CA ASN A 85 -4.22 10.04 1.05
C ASN A 85 -5.07 8.77 0.94
N LEU A 86 -4.61 7.81 0.14
CA LEU A 86 -5.13 6.45 0.14
C LEU A 86 -4.34 5.62 1.16
N THR A 87 -5.00 5.21 2.24
CA THR A 87 -4.41 4.34 3.27
C THR A 87 -5.08 2.98 3.25
N ILE A 88 -4.30 1.90 3.14
CA ILE A 88 -4.74 0.51 3.34
C ILE A 88 -4.22 0.07 4.71
N LYS A 89 -5.13 -0.32 5.61
CA LYS A 89 -4.78 -0.55 7.00
C LYS A 89 -5.28 -1.90 7.51
N SER A 90 -4.39 -2.70 8.09
CA SER A 90 -4.76 -3.76 9.03
C SER A 90 -5.01 -3.12 10.40
N ILE A 91 -6.13 -3.40 11.05
CA ILE A 91 -6.47 -2.81 12.37
C ILE A 91 -6.32 -3.79 13.51
N VAL A 92 -6.19 -5.07 13.20
CA VAL A 92 -5.96 -6.10 14.21
C VAL A 92 -4.48 -6.08 14.61
N SER A 93 -4.19 -5.99 15.90
CA SER A 93 -2.81 -5.94 16.41
C SER A 93 -1.98 -7.11 15.90
N ASP A 94 -0.75 -6.82 15.48
CA ASP A 94 0.24 -7.79 15.01
C ASP A 94 -0.19 -8.61 13.78
N LYS A 95 -1.16 -8.09 13.00
CA LYS A 95 -1.59 -8.70 11.73
C LYS A 95 -1.10 -7.88 10.55
N ASP A 96 -0.53 -8.59 9.60
CA ASP A 96 0.21 -8.06 8.47
C ASP A 96 -0.66 -7.60 7.31
N ILE A 97 -0.09 -6.77 6.44
CA ILE A 97 -0.60 -6.54 5.10
C ILE A 97 0.21 -7.40 4.15
N ILE A 98 -0.47 -8.30 3.42
CA ILE A 98 0.15 -9.31 2.57
C ILE A 98 -0.34 -9.14 1.14
N PHE A 99 0.59 -9.05 0.19
CA PHE A 99 0.30 -9.06 -1.23
C PHE A 99 0.65 -10.42 -1.81
N GLN A 100 -0.36 -11.09 -2.35
CA GLN A 100 -0.24 -12.41 -2.95
C GLN A 100 -0.65 -12.38 -4.42
N GLY A 101 -0.06 -13.27 -5.19
CA GLY A 101 -0.40 -13.52 -6.58
C GLY A 101 -0.45 -15.01 -6.87
N ASN A 102 -0.70 -15.34 -8.14
CA ASN A 102 -0.68 -16.72 -8.65
C ASN A 102 0.49 -16.85 -9.64
N ASP A 103 1.35 -17.82 -9.39
CA ASP A 103 2.46 -18.18 -10.29
C ASP A 103 2.29 -19.64 -10.71
N GLY A 104 1.96 -19.85 -12.00
CA GLY A 104 1.77 -21.19 -12.56
C GLY A 104 0.70 -22.05 -11.88
N GLY A 105 -0.34 -21.43 -11.28
CA GLY A 105 -1.41 -22.12 -10.56
C GLY A 105 -1.19 -22.23 -9.05
N SER A 106 -0.06 -21.76 -8.52
CA SER A 106 0.25 -21.76 -7.10
C SER A 106 0.21 -20.34 -6.53
N ALA A 107 -0.41 -20.18 -5.34
CA ALA A 107 -0.38 -18.91 -4.64
C ALA A 107 1.03 -18.61 -4.12
N ILE A 108 1.53 -17.41 -4.39
CA ILE A 108 2.78 -16.90 -3.85
C ILE A 108 2.55 -15.60 -3.10
N THR A 109 3.29 -15.39 -2.01
CA THR A 109 3.36 -14.09 -1.33
C THR A 109 4.49 -13.28 -1.96
N ALA A 110 4.15 -12.15 -2.57
CA ALA A 110 5.14 -11.26 -3.20
C ALA A 110 5.74 -10.26 -2.21
N LEU A 111 4.93 -9.73 -1.30
CA LEU A 111 5.34 -8.75 -0.28
C LEU A 111 4.55 -8.97 1.01
N THR A 112 5.26 -8.93 2.12
CA THR A 112 4.68 -8.86 3.47
C THR A 112 5.13 -7.57 4.14
N LEU A 113 4.17 -6.82 4.72
CA LEU A 113 4.42 -5.73 5.65
C LEU A 113 4.08 -6.24 7.06
N ASP A 114 5.12 -6.58 7.83
CA ASP A 114 4.99 -7.20 9.16
C ASP A 114 4.80 -6.12 10.23
N MET A 115 3.55 -6.01 10.72
CA MET A 115 3.20 -5.00 11.74
C MET A 115 3.77 -5.35 13.12
N SER A 116 3.99 -6.63 13.41
CA SER A 116 4.64 -7.06 14.66
C SER A 116 6.13 -6.72 14.70
N ALA A 117 6.73 -6.49 13.52
CA ALA A 117 8.13 -6.09 13.36
C ALA A 117 8.27 -4.59 12.98
N ALA A 118 7.38 -3.74 13.50
CA ALA A 118 7.39 -2.30 13.25
C ALA A 118 7.28 -1.92 11.76
N GLY A 119 6.49 -2.68 10.99
CA GLY A 119 6.27 -2.42 9.57
C GLY A 119 7.43 -2.86 8.67
N ALA A 120 8.22 -3.83 9.10
CA ALA A 120 9.28 -4.39 8.25
C ALA A 120 8.70 -4.96 6.96
N ALA A 121 9.31 -4.61 5.81
CA ALA A 121 8.91 -5.11 4.51
C ALA A 121 9.79 -6.28 4.08
N THR A 122 9.18 -7.41 3.72
CA THR A 122 9.86 -8.57 3.17
C THR A 122 9.33 -8.88 1.77
N PHE A 123 10.20 -8.83 0.78
CA PHE A 123 9.91 -9.23 -0.59
C PHE A 123 10.33 -10.68 -0.82
N ASN A 124 9.54 -11.42 -1.57
CA ASN A 124 9.83 -12.83 -1.88
C ASN A 124 11.03 -13.00 -2.83
N ASN A 125 11.36 -11.96 -3.59
CA ASN A 125 12.46 -11.96 -4.56
C ASN A 125 13.13 -10.58 -4.58
N ASP A 126 13.99 -10.34 -5.56
CA ASP A 126 14.79 -9.13 -5.73
C ASP A 126 13.92 -7.86 -5.78
N VAL A 127 14.44 -6.79 -5.19
CA VAL A 127 13.92 -5.43 -5.33
C VAL A 127 14.78 -4.69 -6.34
N THR A 128 14.22 -4.42 -7.52
CA THR A 128 14.92 -3.72 -8.60
C THR A 128 14.45 -2.28 -8.73
N ALA A 129 15.38 -1.37 -8.97
CA ALA A 129 15.08 0.03 -9.29
C ALA A 129 15.55 0.37 -10.71
N PHE A 130 14.80 1.21 -11.41
CA PHE A 130 15.22 1.71 -12.71
C PHE A 130 16.53 2.50 -12.59
N SER A 131 17.49 2.18 -13.47
CA SER A 131 18.81 2.83 -13.55
C SER A 131 19.24 3.17 -14.96
N ASP A 132 18.28 3.27 -15.88
CA ASP A 132 18.49 3.60 -17.29
C ASP A 132 19.14 4.99 -17.44
N GLU A 133 20.12 5.10 -18.33
CA GLU A 133 20.84 6.36 -18.62
C GLU A 133 19.89 7.47 -19.07
N ARG A 134 18.83 7.11 -19.82
CA ARG A 134 17.81 8.05 -20.31
C ARG A 134 17.01 8.75 -19.22
N LEU A 135 17.02 8.20 -18.00
CA LEU A 135 16.37 8.78 -16.81
C LEU A 135 17.30 9.68 -16.00
N LYS A 136 18.52 9.92 -16.47
CA LYS A 136 19.57 10.63 -15.76
C LYS A 136 20.13 11.78 -16.58
N SER A 137 20.57 12.82 -15.90
CA SER A 137 21.27 13.96 -16.51
C SER A 137 22.52 14.30 -15.68
N ASN A 138 23.45 15.03 -16.30
CA ASN A 138 24.69 15.49 -15.64
C ASN A 138 25.49 14.33 -15.01
N ILE A 139 25.59 13.22 -15.72
CA ILE A 139 26.27 12.01 -15.26
C ILE A 139 27.77 12.32 -15.16
N THR A 140 28.31 12.21 -13.94
CA THR A 140 29.74 12.36 -13.65
C THR A 140 30.22 11.23 -12.74
N THR A 141 31.50 10.90 -12.82
CA THR A 141 32.12 9.95 -11.88
C THR A 141 32.18 10.59 -10.48
N ILE A 142 31.93 9.80 -9.44
CA ILE A 142 31.99 10.26 -8.05
C ILE A 142 33.45 10.56 -7.71
N PRO A 143 33.79 11.81 -7.38
CA PRO A 143 35.16 12.17 -7.02
C PRO A 143 35.49 11.86 -5.55
N ASP A 144 36.77 11.62 -5.26
CA ASP A 144 37.29 11.42 -3.89
C ASP A 144 36.56 10.30 -3.11
N ALA A 145 36.14 9.26 -3.84
CA ALA A 145 35.30 8.22 -3.29
C ALA A 145 35.99 7.43 -2.17
N LEU A 146 37.27 7.14 -2.32
CA LEU A 146 38.06 6.44 -1.28
C LEU A 146 38.14 7.25 0.02
N SER A 147 38.35 8.56 -0.06
CA SER A 147 38.37 9.44 1.11
C SER A 147 37.03 9.40 1.82
N LYS A 148 35.93 9.64 1.07
CA LYS A 148 34.57 9.67 1.62
C LYS A 148 34.18 8.34 2.27
N VAL A 149 34.45 7.22 1.60
CA VAL A 149 34.18 5.88 2.18
C VAL A 149 34.99 5.63 3.44
N SER A 150 36.23 6.10 3.49
CA SER A 150 37.08 5.97 4.69
C SER A 150 36.58 6.79 5.89
N GLU A 151 35.80 7.84 5.65
CA GLU A 151 35.14 8.64 6.69
C GLU A 151 33.80 8.03 7.15
N MET A 152 33.17 7.17 6.33
CA MET A 152 31.92 6.49 6.69
C MET A 152 32.17 5.45 7.78
N ARG A 153 31.27 5.39 8.75
CA ARG A 153 31.36 4.46 9.88
C ARG A 153 30.26 3.42 9.79
N GLY A 154 30.65 2.15 9.66
CA GLY A 154 29.74 1.01 9.89
C GLY A 154 29.55 0.75 11.38
N VAL A 155 28.35 0.47 11.81
CA VAL A 155 28.00 0.26 13.22
C VAL A 155 27.14 -0.96 13.42
N HIS A 156 27.26 -1.59 14.60
CA HIS A 156 26.25 -2.46 15.17
C HIS A 156 25.33 -1.63 16.07
N TYR A 157 24.05 -1.91 16.04
CA TYR A 157 23.07 -1.23 16.88
C TYR A 157 21.89 -2.15 17.23
N VAL A 158 21.13 -1.76 18.24
CA VAL A 158 19.84 -2.39 18.57
C VAL A 158 18.73 -1.47 18.07
N ARG A 159 17.78 -2.00 17.34
CA ARG A 159 16.59 -1.24 16.95
C ARG A 159 15.68 -1.04 18.14
N ASN A 160 15.38 0.22 18.45
CA ASN A 160 14.55 0.57 19.61
C ASN A 160 13.14 -0.02 19.54
N GLU A 161 12.54 -0.05 18.34
CA GLU A 161 11.17 -0.51 18.14
C GLU A 161 11.00 -2.03 18.33
N THR A 162 12.05 -2.79 18.01
CA THR A 162 11.97 -4.27 18.01
C THR A 162 12.89 -4.94 19.02
N GLY A 163 13.86 -4.20 19.59
CA GLY A 163 14.90 -4.77 20.46
C GLY A 163 15.88 -5.71 19.76
N LYS A 164 15.88 -5.75 18.40
CA LYS A 164 16.73 -6.67 17.62
C LYS A 164 18.06 -6.03 17.25
N ASP A 165 19.12 -6.85 17.29
CA ASP A 165 20.43 -6.46 16.78
C ASP A 165 20.41 -6.25 15.27
N SER A 166 21.13 -5.24 14.81
CA SER A 166 21.25 -4.89 13.39
C SER A 166 22.60 -4.24 13.10
N THR A 167 22.89 -4.03 11.83
CA THR A 167 24.09 -3.34 11.36
C THR A 167 23.73 -2.32 10.28
N GLY A 168 24.54 -1.28 10.13
CA GLY A 168 24.35 -0.26 9.11
C GLY A 168 25.22 0.96 9.35
N VAL A 169 24.73 2.09 8.95
CA VAL A 169 25.35 3.42 9.14
C VAL A 169 24.41 4.33 9.92
N ILE A 170 24.95 5.41 10.48
CA ILE A 170 24.14 6.47 11.11
C ILE A 170 23.87 7.56 10.08
N ALA A 171 22.58 7.82 9.79
CA ALA A 171 22.17 8.75 8.75
C ALA A 171 22.73 10.17 8.98
N GLN A 172 22.76 10.66 10.22
CA GLN A 172 23.30 11.98 10.58
C GLN A 172 24.82 12.09 10.35
N GLU A 173 25.57 11.00 10.43
CA GLU A 173 26.99 10.95 10.11
C GLU A 173 27.19 10.94 8.60
N LEU A 174 26.44 10.06 7.92
CA LEU A 174 26.49 9.92 6.47
C LEU A 174 26.10 11.22 5.74
N GLN A 175 25.10 11.95 6.25
CA GLN A 175 24.63 13.20 5.69
C GLN A 175 25.74 14.29 5.60
N LYS A 176 26.73 14.25 6.48
CA LYS A 176 27.87 15.18 6.48
C LYS A 176 28.90 14.85 5.40
N ILE A 177 28.98 13.58 4.99
CA ILE A 177 29.97 13.06 4.05
C ILE A 177 29.40 13.04 2.62
N ALA A 178 28.16 12.53 2.49
CA ALA A 178 27.44 12.29 1.24
C ALA A 178 25.94 12.56 1.44
N PRO A 179 25.49 13.82 1.48
CA PRO A 179 24.12 14.21 1.79
C PRO A 179 23.10 13.61 0.81
N GLU A 180 23.49 13.35 -0.44
CA GLU A 180 22.65 12.74 -1.47
C GLU A 180 22.27 11.27 -1.19
N LEU A 181 22.91 10.63 -0.23
CA LEU A 181 22.56 9.28 0.23
C LEU A 181 21.50 9.29 1.34
N VAL A 182 21.08 10.47 1.82
CA VAL A 182 20.20 10.61 2.97
C VAL A 182 18.94 11.37 2.57
N LEU A 183 17.80 10.81 2.94
CA LEU A 183 16.50 11.43 2.75
C LEU A 183 15.94 11.86 4.10
N THR A 184 15.29 13.03 4.14
CA THR A 184 14.58 13.54 5.32
C THR A 184 13.09 13.34 5.11
N ALA A 185 12.42 12.66 6.05
CA ALA A 185 10.97 12.51 6.03
C ALA A 185 10.28 13.84 6.36
N GLU A 186 9.04 13.99 5.86
CA GLU A 186 8.17 15.13 6.18
C GLU A 186 7.36 14.89 7.47
N ASP A 187 7.97 14.24 8.46
CA ASP A 187 7.41 14.05 9.79
C ASP A 187 7.85 15.16 10.75
N GLU A 188 7.22 15.25 11.92
CA GLU A 188 7.52 16.29 12.93
C GLU A 188 8.97 16.25 13.42
N MET A 189 9.63 15.09 13.35
CA MET A 189 11.01 14.89 13.82
C MET A 189 12.04 15.08 12.70
N GLY A 190 11.62 15.16 11.43
CA GLY A 190 12.52 15.14 10.28
C GLY A 190 13.36 13.86 10.25
N THR A 191 12.73 12.70 10.43
CA THR A 191 13.41 11.40 10.52
C THR A 191 14.25 11.14 9.28
N LEU A 192 15.53 10.80 9.48
CA LEU A 192 16.47 10.54 8.39
C LEU A 192 16.46 9.05 8.00
N SER A 193 16.53 8.81 6.69
CA SER A 193 16.68 7.47 6.11
C SER A 193 17.86 7.43 5.14
N VAL A 194 18.41 6.25 4.92
CA VAL A 194 19.58 6.02 4.06
C VAL A 194 19.19 5.23 2.83
N ASN A 195 19.55 5.73 1.65
CA ASN A 195 19.45 4.98 0.41
C ASN A 195 20.67 4.03 0.29
N TYR A 196 20.57 2.88 0.94
CA TYR A 196 21.65 1.88 1.00
C TYR A 196 22.11 1.42 -0.38
N GLY A 197 21.21 1.26 -1.35
CA GLY A 197 21.55 0.84 -2.70
C GLY A 197 22.50 1.80 -3.41
N ASN A 198 22.39 3.09 -3.13
CA ASN A 198 23.20 4.13 -3.78
C ASN A 198 24.64 4.20 -3.22
N ILE A 199 24.89 3.65 -2.03
CA ILE A 199 26.25 3.52 -1.47
C ILE A 199 27.14 2.69 -2.41
N THR A 200 26.56 1.78 -3.18
CA THR A 200 27.30 0.93 -4.15
C THR A 200 28.14 1.77 -5.13
N GLY A 201 27.62 2.92 -5.61
CA GLY A 201 28.36 3.80 -6.50
C GLY A 201 29.65 4.32 -5.86
N TYR A 202 29.58 4.73 -4.60
CA TYR A 202 30.75 5.15 -3.82
C TYR A 202 31.76 4.01 -3.61
N LEU A 203 31.26 2.81 -3.28
CA LEU A 203 32.13 1.64 -3.08
C LEU A 203 32.85 1.23 -4.36
N ILE A 204 32.19 1.30 -5.52
CA ILE A 204 32.81 0.99 -6.81
C ILE A 204 33.97 1.94 -7.10
N GLU A 205 33.77 3.25 -6.98
CA GLU A 205 34.82 4.23 -7.29
C GLU A 205 35.93 4.20 -6.23
N ALA A 206 35.62 4.03 -4.94
CA ALA A 206 36.62 3.85 -3.88
C ALA A 206 37.53 2.64 -4.11
N ILE A 207 36.97 1.52 -4.57
CA ILE A 207 37.76 0.31 -4.90
C ILE A 207 38.67 0.59 -6.10
N LYS A 208 38.22 1.34 -7.11
CA LYS A 208 39.05 1.70 -8.28
C LYS A 208 40.21 2.62 -7.86
N GLU A 209 39.94 3.65 -7.06
CA GLU A 209 40.98 4.55 -6.53
C GLU A 209 42.01 3.79 -5.67
N LEU A 210 41.53 2.89 -4.78
CA LEU A 210 42.41 2.04 -3.96
C LEU A 210 43.27 1.13 -4.83
N SER A 211 42.68 0.47 -5.83
CA SER A 211 43.39 -0.43 -6.77
C SER A 211 44.49 0.29 -7.55
N ALA A 212 44.20 1.52 -8.01
CA ALA A 212 45.20 2.35 -8.69
C ALA A 212 46.38 2.69 -7.75
N ARG A 213 46.07 3.02 -6.49
CA ARG A 213 47.08 3.38 -5.47
C ARG A 213 47.99 2.20 -5.08
N VAL A 214 47.39 0.98 -4.99
CA VAL A 214 48.16 -0.25 -4.75
C VAL A 214 49.14 -0.52 -5.91
N LYS A 215 48.67 -0.46 -7.18
CA LYS A 215 49.52 -0.63 -8.36
C LYS A 215 50.68 0.34 -8.41
N GLU A 216 50.45 1.60 -8.02
CA GLU A 216 51.53 2.61 -7.95
C GLU A 216 52.60 2.22 -6.91
N LEU A 217 52.17 1.71 -5.76
CA LEU A 217 53.08 1.26 -4.71
C LEU A 217 53.90 0.01 -5.10
N GLU A 218 53.28 -0.93 -5.81
CA GLU A 218 53.92 -2.14 -6.29
C GLU A 218 54.92 -1.92 -7.42
N SER A 219 54.80 -0.75 -8.11
CA SER A 219 55.68 -0.39 -9.21
C SER A 219 56.94 0.39 -8.76
N LYS A 220 57.06 0.69 -7.47
CA LYS A 220 58.21 1.37 -6.84
C LYS A 220 59.18 0.40 -6.21
#